data_97c580a3a6a90f46f79addbcdc73f410
#
_entry.id   97c580a3a6a90f46f79addbcdc73f410
#
_cell.length_a   1.000
_cell.length_b   1.000
_cell.length_c   1.000
_cell.angle_alpha   90.00
_cell.angle_beta   90.00
_cell.angle_gamma   90.00
#
_symmetry.space_group_name_H-M   'P 1'
#
loop_
_entity.id
_entity.type
_entity.pdbx_description
1 polymer ?
#
loop_
_entity_poly.entity_id
_entity_poly.type
_entity_poly.pdbx_seq_one_letter_code
_entity_poly.pdbx_strand_id
1 'polypeptide(L)'
;FLAFILSMTLMLTLGTAAFGAQKTLPSGKDTGSINVTNLKPGDTVTAYQFVKADYNEYGFTGYSAINNYVKDPVAPTAQEVIDMASNAATMTVAAEKKVATGDTEVTLNGLPVGYYLVMVTSGSETVYSPMIAGIYYSKSATDNTLTNGAISADSDFEIKAQKCWAKSSTPKLEKTIVTPSSKNSKGDDIAIGDKITFNLSATVPSYSKEYKKVTYKIYDIMSEGLDYVDGSMKCFIEKYENNRENIKVTPKVNGGIIEITFDSKFILEHPGQKIQVEYQAKLNEKAGINFDANI
;
A
#
# COMPACT_ATOMS: atom_id res chain seq x y z
N PHE A 1 3.08 -19.83 3.33
CA PHE A 1 1.73 -20.29 3.70
C PHE A 1 1.07 -19.20 4.55
N LEU A 2 0.50 -18.18 3.96
CA LEU A 2 -0.51 -17.38 4.65
C LEU A 2 -1.58 -17.09 3.61
N ALA A 3 -2.62 -17.92 3.64
CA ALA A 3 -3.89 -17.54 3.08
C ALA A 3 -4.25 -16.20 3.73
N PHE A 4 -4.36 -15.14 2.93
CA PHE A 4 -5.12 -13.99 3.30
C PHE A 4 -6.59 -14.41 3.24
N ILE A 5 -6.99 -15.23 4.20
CA ILE A 5 -8.34 -15.14 4.66
C ILE A 5 -8.38 -13.73 5.21
N LEU A 6 -9.19 -12.87 4.62
CA LEU A 6 -9.73 -11.72 5.30
C LEU A 6 -10.49 -12.31 6.50
N SER A 7 -9.74 -12.91 7.43
CA SER A 7 -10.28 -13.17 8.74
C SER A 7 -10.47 -11.76 9.27
N MET A 8 -11.71 -11.34 9.31
CA MET A 8 -12.20 -10.39 10.29
C MET A 8 -11.81 -10.95 11.66
N THR A 9 -10.49 -11.07 11.89
CA THR A 9 -9.97 -11.39 13.20
C THR A 9 -10.17 -10.13 13.99
N LEU A 10 -11.28 -10.11 14.69
CA LEU A 10 -11.62 -9.20 15.75
C LEU A 10 -10.48 -9.24 16.78
N MET A 11 -9.36 -8.54 16.51
CA MET A 11 -8.40 -8.25 17.57
C MET A 11 -8.92 -7.07 18.36
N LEU A 12 -9.75 -7.38 19.34
CA LEU A 12 -10.11 -6.47 20.39
C LEU A 12 -8.91 -6.24 21.29
N THR A 13 -8.31 -5.07 21.15
CA THR A 13 -7.59 -4.46 22.26
C THR A 13 -8.46 -3.33 22.81
N LEU A 14 -8.91 -3.54 24.02
CA LEU A 14 -9.72 -2.62 24.81
C LEU A 14 -9.05 -1.26 24.93
N GLY A 15 -9.52 -0.31 24.15
CA GLY A 15 -9.43 1.10 24.48
C GLY A 15 -10.81 1.47 25.02
N THR A 16 -11.01 1.30 26.29
CA THR A 16 -12.26 1.69 26.97
C THR A 16 -12.36 3.19 27.07
N ALA A 17 -13.09 3.82 26.15
CA ALA A 17 -13.98 4.86 26.60
C ALA A 17 -15.29 4.13 26.92
N ALA A 18 -15.46 3.76 28.17
CA ALA A 18 -16.75 3.29 28.67
C ALA A 18 -17.70 4.48 28.64
N PHE A 19 -18.45 4.62 27.55
CA PHE A 19 -19.68 5.39 27.59
C PHE A 19 -20.71 4.44 28.19
N GLY A 20 -21.23 4.79 29.37
CA GLY A 20 -22.29 4.04 30.01
C GLY A 20 -23.46 3.84 29.07
N ALA A 21 -24.19 2.76 29.25
CA ALA A 21 -25.34 2.38 28.42
C ALA A 21 -26.22 3.62 28.11
N GLN A 22 -26.19 4.02 26.85
CA GLN A 22 -26.89 5.19 26.39
C GLN A 22 -28.37 4.79 26.13
N LYS A 23 -29.28 5.25 26.96
CA LYS A 23 -30.73 5.07 26.74
C LYS A 23 -31.30 5.98 25.64
N THR A 24 -30.47 6.50 24.77
CA THR A 24 -30.86 7.31 23.63
C THR A 24 -31.00 6.46 22.39
N LEU A 25 -31.97 6.79 21.53
CA LEU A 25 -32.10 6.11 20.23
C LEU A 25 -30.83 6.23 19.42
N PRO A 26 -30.35 5.13 18.81
CA PRO A 26 -29.33 5.20 17.79
C PRO A 26 -29.72 6.13 16.66
N SER A 27 -28.83 6.99 16.25
CA SER A 27 -29.11 8.04 15.27
C SER A 27 -27.93 8.29 14.33
N GLY A 28 -28.17 8.98 13.22
CA GLY A 28 -27.13 9.44 12.30
C GLY A 28 -26.13 10.43 12.92
N LYS A 29 -26.29 10.84 14.18
CA LYS A 29 -25.33 11.65 14.93
C LYS A 29 -24.30 10.81 15.70
N ASP A 30 -24.53 9.52 15.78
CA ASP A 30 -23.63 8.61 16.47
C ASP A 30 -22.31 8.43 15.70
N THR A 31 -21.21 8.63 16.38
CA THR A 31 -19.88 8.60 15.81
C THR A 31 -18.93 7.76 16.65
N GLY A 32 -17.88 7.30 16.02
CA GLY A 32 -16.76 6.62 16.66
C GLY A 32 -15.43 7.08 16.11
N SER A 33 -14.37 6.32 16.46
CA SER A 33 -13.00 6.63 16.04
C SER A 33 -12.30 5.38 15.57
N ILE A 34 -11.56 5.48 14.46
CA ILE A 34 -10.70 4.40 13.94
C ILE A 34 -9.26 4.71 14.32
N ASN A 35 -8.63 3.80 15.07
CA ASN A 35 -7.21 3.88 15.37
C ASN A 35 -6.42 2.99 14.40
N VAL A 36 -5.39 3.56 13.77
CA VAL A 36 -4.51 2.87 12.83
C VAL A 36 -3.09 2.90 13.39
N THR A 37 -2.49 1.74 13.54
CA THR A 37 -1.16 1.54 14.14
C THR A 37 -0.17 0.95 13.14
N ASN A 38 1.11 0.85 13.52
CA ASN A 38 2.22 0.39 12.67
C ASN A 38 2.48 1.31 11.48
N LEU A 39 2.42 2.59 11.71
CA LEU A 39 2.67 3.66 10.75
C LEU A 39 4.07 4.25 10.94
N LYS A 40 4.52 5.02 9.96
CA LYS A 40 5.74 5.82 10.02
C LYS A 40 5.40 7.31 10.09
N PRO A 41 6.24 8.12 10.74
CA PRO A 41 6.09 9.58 10.70
C PRO A 41 6.02 10.08 9.25
N GLY A 42 5.05 10.95 8.99
CA GLY A 42 4.82 11.51 7.66
C GLY A 42 3.86 10.73 6.77
N ASP A 43 3.47 9.50 7.14
CA ASP A 43 2.40 8.77 6.46
C ASP A 43 1.08 9.51 6.58
N THR A 44 0.20 9.37 5.59
CA THR A 44 -1.15 9.94 5.60
C THR A 44 -2.17 8.81 5.59
N VAL A 45 -3.06 8.80 6.58
CA VAL A 45 -4.14 7.83 6.69
C VAL A 45 -5.43 8.48 6.22
N THR A 46 -6.09 7.86 5.26
CA THR A 46 -7.36 8.34 4.68
C THR A 46 -8.42 7.25 4.82
N ALA A 47 -9.60 7.62 5.31
CA ALA A 47 -10.76 6.74 5.43
C ALA A 47 -11.85 7.14 4.44
N TYR A 48 -12.43 6.15 3.77
CA TYR A 48 -13.52 6.28 2.81
C TYR A 48 -14.69 5.42 3.27
N GLN A 49 -15.83 6.04 3.55
CA GLN A 49 -17.01 5.27 3.96
C GLN A 49 -17.62 4.55 2.74
N PHE A 50 -17.78 3.23 2.83
CA PHE A 50 -18.40 2.43 1.78
C PHE A 50 -19.69 1.73 2.23
N VAL A 51 -19.95 1.72 3.55
CA VAL A 51 -21.21 1.26 4.15
C VAL A 51 -21.65 2.26 5.18
N LYS A 52 -22.93 2.62 5.16
CA LYS A 52 -23.55 3.49 6.15
C LYS A 52 -24.56 2.71 7.00
N ALA A 53 -24.79 3.20 8.19
CA ALA A 53 -25.91 2.76 9.02
C ALA A 53 -27.21 3.46 8.57
N ASP A 54 -28.29 2.72 8.58
CA ASP A 54 -29.62 3.19 8.24
C ASP A 54 -30.47 3.37 9.51
N TYR A 55 -31.31 4.38 9.52
CA TYR A 55 -32.12 4.76 10.66
C TYR A 55 -33.55 5.08 10.25
N ASN A 56 -34.48 4.88 11.17
CA ASN A 56 -35.85 5.39 11.10
C ASN A 56 -36.21 6.09 12.39
N GLU A 57 -37.46 6.43 12.58
CA GLU A 57 -37.97 7.08 13.80
C GLU A 57 -37.85 6.23 15.08
N TYR A 58 -37.64 4.92 14.93
CA TYR A 58 -37.47 3.97 16.04
C TYR A 58 -36.02 3.58 16.32
N GLY A 59 -35.05 4.13 15.59
CA GLY A 59 -33.63 3.92 15.78
C GLY A 59 -32.91 3.29 14.59
N PHE A 60 -31.84 2.54 14.87
CA PHE A 60 -31.04 1.85 13.87
C PHE A 60 -31.80 0.68 13.25
N THR A 61 -31.72 0.55 11.92
CA THR A 61 -32.44 -0.50 11.17
C THR A 61 -31.54 -1.49 10.44
N GLY A 62 -30.27 -1.17 10.24
CA GLY A 62 -29.33 -2.02 9.53
C GLY A 62 -28.26 -1.23 8.80
N TYR A 63 -27.58 -1.89 7.88
CA TYR A 63 -26.51 -1.30 7.08
C TYR A 63 -26.82 -1.37 5.59
N SER A 64 -26.44 -0.35 4.85
CA SER A 64 -26.53 -0.33 3.39
C SER A 64 -25.21 0.09 2.74
N ALA A 65 -24.94 -0.50 1.57
CA ALA A 65 -23.79 -0.15 0.76
C ALA A 65 -23.96 1.24 0.14
N ILE A 66 -22.89 2.02 0.15
CA ILE A 66 -22.80 3.28 -0.60
C ILE A 66 -22.35 2.95 -2.02
N ASN A 67 -23.04 3.52 -3.03
CA ASN A 67 -22.69 3.38 -4.44
C ASN A 67 -22.47 1.94 -4.92
N ASN A 68 -23.06 0.94 -4.25
CA ASN A 68 -22.91 -0.48 -4.56
C ASN A 68 -21.43 -0.96 -4.57
N TYR A 69 -20.58 -0.34 -3.77
CA TYR A 69 -19.17 -0.76 -3.64
C TYR A 69 -19.02 -2.20 -3.17
N VAL A 70 -19.98 -2.69 -2.39
CA VAL A 70 -20.03 -4.05 -1.86
C VAL A 70 -21.43 -4.62 -2.04
N LYS A 71 -21.53 -5.94 -2.21
CA LYS A 71 -22.80 -6.66 -2.33
C LYS A 71 -23.43 -6.91 -0.97
N ASP A 72 -22.61 -7.35 -0.03
CA ASP A 72 -23.02 -7.56 1.37
C ASP A 72 -22.38 -6.47 2.24
N PRO A 73 -23.17 -5.54 2.82
CA PRO A 73 -22.66 -4.46 3.65
C PRO A 73 -21.85 -4.91 4.87
N VAL A 74 -22.14 -6.10 5.41
CA VAL A 74 -21.49 -6.60 6.63
C VAL A 74 -20.44 -7.68 6.38
N ALA A 75 -20.33 -8.14 5.14
CA ALA A 75 -19.36 -9.17 4.75
C ALA A 75 -18.72 -8.88 3.37
N PRO A 76 -17.99 -7.77 3.21
CA PRO A 76 -17.33 -7.45 1.96
C PRO A 76 -16.29 -8.49 1.61
N THR A 77 -16.21 -8.85 0.34
CA THR A 77 -15.20 -9.78 -0.17
C THR A 77 -13.84 -9.11 -0.32
N ALA A 78 -12.77 -9.89 -0.28
CA ALA A 78 -11.42 -9.37 -0.52
C ALA A 78 -11.28 -8.69 -1.89
N GLN A 79 -11.97 -9.20 -2.93
CA GLN A 79 -11.95 -8.59 -4.25
C GLN A 79 -12.63 -7.21 -4.27
N GLU A 80 -13.76 -7.06 -3.57
CA GLU A 80 -14.44 -5.76 -3.47
C GLU A 80 -13.56 -4.73 -2.75
N VAL A 81 -12.81 -5.14 -1.73
CA VAL A 81 -11.82 -4.26 -1.04
C VAL A 81 -10.72 -3.82 -2.00
N ILE A 82 -10.20 -4.72 -2.81
CA ILE A 82 -9.16 -4.42 -3.80
C ILE A 82 -9.69 -3.48 -4.88
N ASP A 83 -10.92 -3.72 -5.34
CA ASP A 83 -11.56 -2.89 -6.36
C ASP A 83 -11.82 -1.47 -5.83
N MET A 84 -12.28 -1.34 -4.59
CA MET A 84 -12.41 -0.04 -3.90
C MET A 84 -11.06 0.65 -3.75
N ALA A 85 -10.02 -0.05 -3.28
CA ALA A 85 -8.70 0.51 -3.10
C ALA A 85 -8.09 1.02 -4.42
N SER A 86 -8.32 0.29 -5.52
CA SER A 86 -7.88 0.67 -6.87
C SER A 86 -8.59 1.92 -7.40
N ASN A 87 -9.78 2.21 -6.88
CA ASN A 87 -10.62 3.33 -7.27
C ASN A 87 -10.79 4.38 -6.15
N ALA A 88 -9.98 4.31 -5.10
CA ALA A 88 -10.12 5.18 -3.91
C ALA A 88 -10.14 6.68 -4.26
N ALA A 89 -9.42 7.10 -5.30
CA ALA A 89 -9.41 8.49 -5.76
C ALA A 89 -10.80 9.01 -6.22
N THR A 90 -11.75 8.10 -6.51
CA THR A 90 -13.13 8.46 -6.89
C THR A 90 -14.10 8.42 -5.72
N MET A 91 -13.65 7.94 -4.56
CA MET A 91 -14.46 7.84 -3.36
C MET A 91 -14.43 9.15 -2.57
N THR A 92 -15.50 9.41 -1.82
CA THR A 92 -15.54 10.58 -0.94
C THR A 92 -14.72 10.32 0.32
N VAL A 93 -13.78 11.20 0.61
CA VAL A 93 -12.97 11.16 1.85
C VAL A 93 -13.88 11.45 3.03
N ALA A 94 -13.95 10.51 3.98
CA ALA A 94 -14.67 10.70 5.26
C ALA A 94 -13.78 11.35 6.32
N ALA A 95 -12.51 10.97 6.39
CA ALA A 95 -11.50 11.61 7.24
C ALA A 95 -10.10 11.34 6.69
N GLU A 96 -9.19 12.28 6.96
CA GLU A 96 -7.79 12.16 6.63
C GLU A 96 -6.93 12.75 7.75
N LYS A 97 -5.82 12.09 8.07
CA LYS A 97 -4.87 12.60 9.07
C LYS A 97 -3.46 12.12 8.79
N LYS A 98 -2.51 13.05 8.91
CA LYS A 98 -1.08 12.77 8.79
C LYS A 98 -0.49 12.33 10.13
N VAL A 99 0.39 11.34 10.09
CA VAL A 99 1.16 10.86 11.26
C VAL A 99 2.20 11.90 11.62
N ALA A 100 2.17 12.37 12.86
CA ALA A 100 3.12 13.36 13.36
C ALA A 100 4.52 12.76 13.56
N THR A 101 5.51 13.65 13.67
CA THR A 101 6.88 13.25 13.98
C THR A 101 6.94 12.59 15.35
N GLY A 102 7.50 11.39 15.42
CA GLY A 102 7.61 10.59 16.64
C GLY A 102 6.45 9.65 16.88
N ASP A 103 5.33 9.79 16.16
CA ASP A 103 4.18 8.90 16.29
C ASP A 103 4.28 7.70 15.35
N THR A 104 3.64 6.60 15.75
CA THR A 104 3.50 5.38 14.95
C THR A 104 2.04 4.96 14.77
N GLU A 105 1.13 5.83 15.19
CA GLU A 105 -0.30 5.62 15.09
C GLU A 105 -1.07 6.92 14.83
N VAL A 106 -2.28 6.76 14.35
CA VAL A 106 -3.21 7.86 14.10
C VAL A 106 -4.61 7.43 14.49
N THR A 107 -5.36 8.35 15.09
CA THR A 107 -6.79 8.16 15.35
C THR A 107 -7.60 9.14 14.49
N LEU A 108 -8.51 8.59 13.69
CA LEU A 108 -9.50 9.30 12.91
C LEU A 108 -10.78 9.37 13.76
N ASN A 109 -11.18 10.57 14.19
CA ASN A 109 -12.28 10.80 15.10
C ASN A 109 -13.55 11.29 14.38
N GLY A 110 -14.70 11.15 15.04
CA GLY A 110 -15.96 11.73 14.59
C GLY A 110 -16.55 11.07 13.35
N LEU A 111 -16.16 9.84 13.07
CA LEU A 111 -16.66 9.08 11.93
C LEU A 111 -18.05 8.50 12.24
N PRO A 112 -19.05 8.66 11.36
CA PRO A 112 -20.36 8.02 11.50
C PRO A 112 -20.28 6.50 11.64
N VAL A 113 -21.31 5.90 12.19
CA VAL A 113 -21.45 4.43 12.23
C VAL A 113 -21.50 3.88 10.80
N GLY A 114 -20.69 2.83 10.52
CA GLY A 114 -20.57 2.21 9.20
C GLY A 114 -19.21 1.57 9.00
N TYR A 115 -18.91 1.18 7.74
CA TYR A 115 -17.64 0.58 7.38
C TYR A 115 -16.82 1.48 6.46
N TYR A 116 -15.51 1.41 6.64
CA TYR A 116 -14.54 2.27 6.01
C TYR A 116 -13.45 1.47 5.34
N LEU A 117 -13.13 1.81 4.09
CA LEU A 117 -11.85 1.51 3.49
C LEU A 117 -10.82 2.48 4.09
N VAL A 118 -9.76 1.94 4.66
CA VAL A 118 -8.66 2.73 5.23
C VAL A 118 -7.41 2.52 4.40
N MET A 119 -6.93 3.60 3.82
CA MET A 119 -5.72 3.63 2.99
C MET A 119 -4.62 4.41 3.70
N VAL A 120 -3.38 3.98 3.49
CA VAL A 120 -2.20 4.71 3.96
C VAL A 120 -1.33 5.06 2.77
N THR A 121 -1.07 6.35 2.61
CA THR A 121 -0.11 6.87 1.63
C THR A 121 1.17 7.24 2.35
N SER A 122 2.27 6.62 1.95
CA SER A 122 3.58 6.93 2.52
C SER A 122 4.29 8.01 1.71
N GLY A 123 5.00 8.90 2.41
CA GLY A 123 5.95 9.81 1.80
C GLY A 123 7.31 9.17 1.45
N SER A 124 7.42 7.85 1.67
CA SER A 124 8.62 7.05 1.41
C SER A 124 8.30 5.89 0.44
N GLU A 125 9.26 4.99 0.24
CA GLU A 125 9.10 3.79 -0.58
C GLU A 125 8.22 2.69 0.06
N THR A 126 7.64 2.95 1.22
CA THR A 126 6.79 2.00 1.93
C THR A 126 5.43 1.91 1.27
N VAL A 127 4.98 0.69 0.99
CA VAL A 127 3.66 0.39 0.44
C VAL A 127 2.82 -0.28 1.52
N TYR A 128 1.61 0.23 1.73
CA TYR A 128 0.66 -0.30 2.69
C TYR A 128 -0.48 -1.06 2.01
N SER A 129 -0.89 -2.17 2.60
CA SER A 129 -2.09 -2.88 2.15
C SER A 129 -3.35 -2.13 2.55
N PRO A 130 -4.40 -2.11 1.71
CA PRO A 130 -5.69 -1.56 2.10
C PRO A 130 -6.26 -2.32 3.29
N MET A 131 -6.97 -1.60 4.15
CA MET A 131 -7.61 -2.14 5.36
C MET A 131 -9.10 -1.83 5.36
N ILE A 132 -9.85 -2.60 6.13
CA ILE A 132 -11.24 -2.30 6.46
C ILE A 132 -11.35 -2.06 7.96
N ALA A 133 -12.14 -1.08 8.34
CA ALA A 133 -12.52 -0.84 9.72
C ALA A 133 -14.02 -0.55 9.83
N GLY A 134 -14.64 -1.09 10.87
CA GLY A 134 -16.03 -0.83 11.19
C GLY A 134 -16.17 0.02 12.45
N ILE A 135 -17.13 0.92 12.41
CA ILE A 135 -17.74 1.54 13.58
C ILE A 135 -19.16 1.02 13.60
N TYR A 136 -19.52 0.29 14.64
CA TYR A 136 -20.74 -0.50 14.63
C TYR A 136 -21.39 -0.57 16.01
N TYR A 137 -22.68 -0.88 16.02
CA TYR A 137 -23.41 -1.14 17.25
C TYR A 137 -23.19 -2.57 17.72
N SER A 138 -23.00 -2.72 19.03
CA SER A 138 -22.93 -3.98 19.74
C SER A 138 -23.92 -3.97 20.89
N LYS A 139 -24.41 -5.14 21.33
CA LYS A 139 -25.44 -5.24 22.37
C LYS A 139 -24.94 -4.84 23.76
N SER A 140 -23.64 -4.93 24.02
CA SER A 140 -23.06 -4.58 25.32
C SER A 140 -21.57 -4.30 25.25
N ALA A 141 -20.99 -3.83 26.35
CA ALA A 141 -19.56 -3.58 26.50
C ALA A 141 -18.70 -4.82 26.27
N THR A 142 -19.21 -5.98 26.68
CA THR A 142 -18.50 -7.27 26.60
C THR A 142 -18.81 -8.05 25.33
N ASP A 143 -19.91 -7.73 24.65
CA ASP A 143 -20.26 -8.32 23.36
C ASP A 143 -19.63 -7.52 22.22
N ASN A 144 -18.76 -8.15 21.46
CA ASN A 144 -18.10 -7.55 20.32
C ASN A 144 -18.75 -7.96 19.00
N THR A 145 -19.88 -8.63 19.06
CA THR A 145 -20.63 -9.06 17.89
C THR A 145 -21.33 -7.84 17.27
N LEU A 146 -21.15 -7.68 15.98
CA LEU A 146 -21.89 -6.71 15.19
C LEU A 146 -23.40 -6.99 15.32
N THR A 147 -24.16 -5.99 15.69
CA THR A 147 -25.62 -6.03 15.61
C THR A 147 -26.04 -5.58 14.23
N ASN A 148 -26.56 -6.53 13.43
CA ASN A 148 -27.09 -6.25 12.07
C ASN A 148 -28.62 -6.10 12.05
N GLY A 149 -29.28 -6.35 13.17
CA GLY A 149 -30.74 -6.14 13.33
C GLY A 149 -31.07 -4.77 13.93
N ALA A 150 -32.33 -4.44 13.91
CA ALA A 150 -32.82 -3.19 14.46
C ALA A 150 -32.49 -3.02 15.96
N ILE A 151 -32.13 -1.80 16.36
CA ILE A 151 -31.91 -1.39 17.74
C ILE A 151 -32.88 -0.26 18.02
N SER A 152 -33.78 -0.47 18.99
CA SER A 152 -34.77 0.49 19.44
C SER A 152 -34.35 1.15 20.76
N ALA A 153 -35.14 2.12 21.23
CA ALA A 153 -34.91 2.86 22.47
C ALA A 153 -34.81 1.98 23.71
N ASP A 154 -35.48 0.83 23.71
CA ASP A 154 -35.51 -0.08 24.86
C ASP A 154 -34.31 -1.09 24.83
N SER A 155 -33.49 -1.03 23.81
CA SER A 155 -32.35 -1.91 23.64
C SER A 155 -31.09 -1.29 24.23
N ASP A 156 -30.32 -2.10 24.95
CA ASP A 156 -28.96 -1.71 25.31
C ASP A 156 -28.05 -1.86 24.08
N PHE A 157 -27.19 -0.87 23.89
CA PHE A 157 -26.19 -0.91 22.84
C PHE A 157 -24.94 -0.09 23.21
N GLU A 158 -23.85 -0.39 22.54
CA GLU A 158 -22.63 0.38 22.58
C GLU A 158 -22.07 0.57 21.17
N ILE A 159 -21.38 1.68 20.96
CA ILE A 159 -20.65 1.93 19.72
C ILE A 159 -19.26 1.35 19.88
N LYS A 160 -18.92 0.40 19.01
CA LYS A 160 -17.59 -0.22 18.93
C LYS A 160 -16.88 0.26 17.67
N ALA A 161 -15.56 0.28 17.74
CA ALA A 161 -14.73 0.59 16.60
C ALA A 161 -13.57 -0.43 16.50
N GLN A 162 -13.27 -0.83 15.28
CA GLN A 162 -12.15 -1.72 15.02
C GLN A 162 -10.84 -0.92 14.99
N LYS A 163 -9.76 -1.55 15.48
CA LYS A 163 -8.39 -1.05 15.28
C LYS A 163 -7.81 -1.65 14.01
N CYS A 164 -7.04 -0.86 13.30
CA CYS A 164 -6.30 -1.29 12.13
C CYS A 164 -4.81 -1.43 12.47
N TRP A 165 -4.23 -2.53 12.04
CA TRP A 165 -2.78 -2.71 11.99
C TRP A 165 -2.33 -2.58 10.54
N ALA A 166 -1.58 -1.53 10.21
CA ALA A 166 -1.14 -1.26 8.86
C ALA A 166 -0.03 -2.25 8.46
N LYS A 167 -0.36 -3.19 7.57
CA LYS A 167 0.61 -4.11 6.97
C LYS A 167 1.34 -3.40 5.87
N SER A 168 2.66 -3.34 5.98
CA SER A 168 3.51 -2.66 5.00
C SER A 168 4.58 -3.56 4.44
N SER A 169 5.04 -3.24 3.25
CA SER A 169 6.26 -3.75 2.65
C SER A 169 7.08 -2.58 2.12
N THR A 170 8.40 -2.69 2.23
CA THR A 170 9.31 -1.73 1.61
C THR A 170 10.06 -2.49 0.53
N PRO A 171 9.71 -2.31 -0.75
CA PRO A 171 10.47 -2.88 -1.84
C PRO A 171 11.91 -2.36 -1.77
N LYS A 172 12.88 -3.25 -1.80
CA LYS A 172 14.29 -2.88 -1.87
C LYS A 172 14.71 -2.86 -3.32
N LEU A 173 15.37 -1.79 -3.73
CA LEU A 173 16.03 -1.66 -5.01
C LEU A 173 17.50 -1.34 -4.74
N GLU A 174 18.40 -2.18 -5.26
CA GLU A 174 19.84 -1.97 -5.20
C GLU A 174 20.34 -1.65 -6.61
N LYS A 175 21.19 -0.64 -6.73
CA LYS A 175 21.87 -0.28 -7.97
C LYS A 175 23.38 -0.49 -7.81
N THR A 176 23.97 -1.25 -8.69
CA THR A 176 25.39 -1.53 -8.71
C THR A 176 25.98 -1.32 -10.10
N ILE A 177 27.26 -1.05 -10.17
CA ILE A 177 28.03 -1.02 -11.42
C ILE A 177 28.64 -2.41 -11.61
N VAL A 178 28.33 -3.06 -12.74
CA VAL A 178 28.80 -4.42 -13.06
C VAL A 178 30.17 -4.38 -13.77
N THR A 179 30.41 -3.36 -14.56
CA THR A 179 31.73 -3.13 -15.17
C THR A 179 32.74 -2.74 -14.10
N PRO A 180 34.03 -3.11 -14.19
CA PRO A 180 35.01 -2.73 -13.19
C PRO A 180 34.88 -1.28 -12.83
N SER A 181 34.68 -0.99 -11.56
CA SER A 181 34.20 0.29 -11.05
C SER A 181 35.11 1.50 -11.32
N SER A 182 36.28 1.27 -11.86
CA SER A 182 37.27 2.32 -12.15
C SER A 182 38.00 2.13 -13.48
N LYS A 183 37.63 1.11 -14.27
CA LYS A 183 38.35 0.80 -15.53
C LYS A 183 37.38 0.40 -16.61
N ASN A 184 37.69 0.78 -17.85
CA ASN A 184 36.99 0.27 -19.03
C ASN A 184 37.31 -1.21 -19.28
N SER A 185 36.70 -1.80 -20.32
CA SER A 185 36.92 -3.20 -20.68
C SER A 185 38.40 -3.54 -21.07
N LYS A 186 39.25 -2.53 -21.26
CA LYS A 186 40.67 -2.66 -21.57
C LYS A 186 41.56 -2.49 -20.36
N GLY A 187 41.01 -2.21 -19.19
CA GLY A 187 41.76 -2.01 -17.94
C GLY A 187 42.24 -0.59 -17.72
N ASP A 188 41.86 0.37 -18.58
CA ASP A 188 42.14 1.80 -18.43
C ASP A 188 41.09 2.50 -17.55
N ASP A 189 41.40 3.69 -17.10
CA ASP A 189 40.43 4.54 -16.38
C ASP A 189 39.21 4.86 -17.26
N ILE A 190 38.03 4.96 -16.63
CA ILE A 190 36.79 5.26 -17.35
C ILE A 190 36.87 6.69 -17.90
N ALA A 191 36.66 6.85 -19.20
CA ALA A 191 36.74 8.11 -19.91
C ALA A 191 35.37 8.49 -20.54
N ILE A 192 35.24 9.75 -20.94
CA ILE A 192 34.09 10.22 -21.73
C ILE A 192 34.00 9.37 -23.00
N GLY A 193 32.79 8.87 -23.27
CA GLY A 193 32.53 7.97 -24.38
C GLY A 193 32.50 6.47 -24.02
N ASP A 194 33.01 6.10 -22.84
CA ASP A 194 32.96 4.72 -22.38
C ASP A 194 31.57 4.32 -21.92
N LYS A 195 31.27 3.01 -22.05
CA LYS A 195 30.00 2.43 -21.61
C LYS A 195 30.16 1.79 -20.24
N ILE A 196 29.25 2.12 -19.35
CA ILE A 196 29.14 1.56 -18.01
C ILE A 196 27.91 0.66 -17.97
N THR A 197 28.04 -0.54 -17.44
CA THR A 197 26.92 -1.45 -17.21
C THR A 197 26.43 -1.30 -15.77
N PHE A 198 25.17 -0.96 -15.62
CA PHE A 198 24.47 -0.91 -14.33
C PHE A 198 23.61 -2.16 -14.15
N ASN A 199 23.49 -2.61 -12.90
CA ASN A 199 22.56 -3.65 -12.50
C ASN A 199 21.64 -3.11 -11.41
N LEU A 200 20.33 -3.21 -11.66
CA LEU A 200 19.28 -2.95 -10.68
C LEU A 200 18.78 -4.29 -10.16
N SER A 201 18.76 -4.47 -8.86
CA SER A 201 18.32 -5.69 -8.22
C SER A 201 17.17 -5.40 -7.26
N ALA A 202 16.04 -6.07 -7.46
CA ALA A 202 14.84 -5.94 -6.65
C ALA A 202 14.21 -7.29 -6.34
N THR A 203 13.45 -7.37 -5.24
CA THR A 203 12.67 -8.56 -4.92
C THR A 203 11.21 -8.31 -5.24
N VAL A 204 10.58 -9.24 -5.95
CA VAL A 204 9.14 -9.20 -6.24
C VAL A 204 8.35 -9.25 -4.94
N PRO A 205 7.48 -8.27 -4.66
CA PRO A 205 6.64 -8.31 -3.48
C PRO A 205 5.71 -9.52 -3.47
N SER A 206 5.43 -10.06 -2.29
CA SER A 206 4.44 -11.11 -2.13
C SER A 206 3.06 -10.48 -2.01
N TYR A 207 2.26 -10.65 -3.03
CA TYR A 207 0.87 -10.22 -3.05
C TYR A 207 -0.05 -11.34 -2.57
N SER A 208 -1.22 -10.98 -2.02
CA SER A 208 -2.27 -11.96 -1.74
C SER A 208 -2.75 -12.60 -3.05
N LYS A 209 -3.14 -13.88 -2.99
CA LYS A 209 -3.71 -14.63 -4.12
C LYS A 209 -5.02 -14.03 -4.64
N GLU A 210 -5.66 -13.18 -3.85
CA GLU A 210 -6.90 -12.49 -4.21
C GLU A 210 -6.67 -11.35 -5.21
N TYR A 211 -5.44 -10.86 -5.32
CA TYR A 211 -5.12 -9.82 -6.31
C TYR A 211 -5.11 -10.41 -7.72
N LYS A 212 -5.98 -9.88 -8.58
CA LYS A 212 -6.04 -10.25 -9.99
C LYS A 212 -5.18 -9.34 -10.87
N LYS A 213 -4.85 -8.16 -10.35
CA LYS A 213 -4.04 -7.16 -11.05
C LYS A 213 -3.22 -6.36 -10.05
N VAL A 214 -1.95 -6.21 -10.35
CA VAL A 214 -0.99 -5.38 -9.58
C VAL A 214 -0.20 -4.50 -10.53
N THR A 215 0.33 -3.40 -10.03
CA THR A 215 1.28 -2.56 -10.76
C THR A 215 2.62 -2.65 -10.06
N TYR A 216 3.65 -3.07 -10.81
CA TYR A 216 5.02 -3.09 -10.34
C TYR A 216 5.91 -2.39 -11.35
N LYS A 217 6.61 -1.36 -10.91
CA LYS A 217 7.47 -0.54 -11.74
C LYS A 217 8.80 -0.31 -11.04
N ILE A 218 9.86 -0.23 -11.83
CA ILE A 218 11.17 0.24 -11.39
C ILE A 218 11.42 1.57 -12.10
N TYR A 219 11.83 2.58 -11.35
CA TYR A 219 12.31 3.85 -11.85
C TYR A 219 13.78 4.00 -11.52
N ASP A 220 14.57 4.39 -12.51
CA ASP A 220 15.96 4.76 -12.33
C ASP A 220 16.22 6.12 -12.95
N ILE A 221 16.87 6.99 -12.19
CA ILE A 221 17.22 8.35 -12.63
C ILE A 221 18.73 8.38 -12.84
N MET A 222 19.14 8.52 -14.09
CA MET A 222 20.53 8.70 -14.45
C MET A 222 20.96 10.15 -14.22
N SER A 223 22.23 10.34 -13.83
CA SER A 223 22.83 11.68 -13.80
C SER A 223 22.93 12.26 -15.22
N GLU A 224 23.03 13.59 -15.31
CA GLU A 224 23.19 14.30 -16.59
C GLU A 224 24.43 13.87 -17.39
N GLY A 225 25.43 13.32 -16.71
CA GLY A 225 26.66 12.78 -17.31
C GLY A 225 26.51 11.41 -17.97
N LEU A 226 25.30 10.86 -18.03
CA LEU A 226 25.04 9.51 -18.54
C LEU A 226 23.96 9.55 -19.63
N ASP A 227 24.24 8.94 -20.76
CA ASP A 227 23.27 8.73 -21.83
C ASP A 227 22.93 7.23 -21.91
N TYR A 228 21.64 6.91 -21.84
CA TYR A 228 21.18 5.53 -22.00
C TYR A 228 21.55 4.98 -23.37
N VAL A 229 22.03 3.72 -23.39
CA VAL A 229 22.33 3.01 -24.64
C VAL A 229 21.11 2.20 -25.05
N ASP A 230 20.44 2.65 -26.12
CA ASP A 230 19.25 1.98 -26.65
C ASP A 230 19.48 0.51 -26.94
N GLY A 231 18.49 -0.32 -26.58
CA GLY A 231 18.52 -1.77 -26.78
C GLY A 231 19.50 -2.54 -25.87
N SER A 232 20.20 -1.85 -24.95
CA SER A 232 21.15 -2.51 -24.03
C SER A 232 20.48 -3.23 -22.87
N MET A 233 19.21 -2.91 -22.58
CA MET A 233 18.51 -3.45 -21.42
C MET A 233 18.25 -4.95 -21.53
N LYS A 234 18.60 -5.66 -20.48
CA LYS A 234 18.27 -7.06 -20.26
C LYS A 234 17.61 -7.20 -18.90
N CYS A 235 16.57 -7.99 -18.82
CA CYS A 235 15.87 -8.24 -17.57
C CYS A 235 15.79 -9.74 -17.30
N PHE A 236 16.03 -10.12 -16.06
CA PHE A 236 16.09 -11.51 -15.64
C PHE A 236 15.31 -11.72 -14.36
N ILE A 237 14.74 -12.91 -14.20
CA ILE A 237 14.29 -13.42 -12.92
C ILE A 237 15.19 -14.54 -12.46
N GLU A 238 15.57 -14.52 -11.21
CA GLU A 238 16.42 -15.53 -10.59
C GLU A 238 15.54 -16.61 -9.95
N LYS A 239 15.56 -17.82 -10.52
CA LYS A 239 14.75 -18.95 -10.01
C LYS A 239 15.46 -19.71 -8.90
N TYR A 240 16.78 -19.89 -9.03
CA TYR A 240 17.70 -20.52 -8.06
C TYR A 240 19.08 -19.93 -8.28
N GLU A 241 20.01 -20.15 -7.35
CA GLU A 241 21.40 -19.72 -7.54
C GLU A 241 21.91 -20.07 -8.96
N ASN A 242 22.32 -19.05 -9.71
CA ASN A 242 22.84 -19.12 -11.08
C ASN A 242 21.84 -19.55 -12.18
N ASN A 243 20.55 -19.68 -11.90
CA ASN A 243 19.55 -19.95 -12.92
C ASN A 243 18.69 -18.71 -13.17
N ARG A 244 19.01 -17.98 -14.24
CA ARG A 244 18.32 -16.76 -14.65
C ARG A 244 17.46 -17.04 -15.88
N GLU A 245 16.22 -16.59 -15.84
CA GLU A 245 15.31 -16.59 -16.98
C GLU A 245 15.10 -15.18 -17.51
N ASN A 246 15.20 -15.01 -18.84
CA ASN A 246 14.96 -13.72 -19.47
C ASN A 246 13.50 -13.29 -19.34
N ILE A 247 13.30 -12.05 -18.95
CA ILE A 247 11.98 -11.39 -18.94
C ILE A 247 11.98 -10.36 -20.06
N LYS A 248 10.96 -10.40 -20.91
CA LYS A 248 10.79 -9.38 -21.94
C LYS A 248 10.16 -8.14 -21.33
N VAL A 249 10.91 -7.06 -21.25
CA VAL A 249 10.45 -5.73 -20.84
C VAL A 249 10.82 -4.70 -21.89
N THR A 250 10.01 -3.65 -21.99
CA THR A 250 10.30 -2.49 -22.84
C THR A 250 10.40 -1.26 -21.95
N PRO A 251 11.60 -0.73 -21.72
CA PRO A 251 11.75 0.47 -20.92
C PRO A 251 11.19 1.69 -21.64
N LYS A 252 10.67 2.64 -20.87
CA LYS A 252 10.42 3.99 -21.35
C LYS A 252 11.55 4.88 -20.83
N VAL A 253 12.30 5.50 -21.75
CA VAL A 253 13.40 6.39 -21.40
C VAL A 253 13.03 7.80 -21.81
N ASN A 254 13.03 8.71 -20.85
CA ASN A 254 12.72 10.12 -21.09
C ASN A 254 13.53 11.01 -20.15
N GLY A 255 14.36 11.92 -20.70
CA GLY A 255 15.10 12.93 -19.93
C GLY A 255 15.99 12.33 -18.82
N GLY A 256 16.63 11.18 -19.07
CA GLY A 256 17.47 10.49 -18.08
C GLY A 256 16.70 9.61 -17.09
N ILE A 257 15.37 9.55 -17.18
CA ILE A 257 14.54 8.66 -16.36
C ILE A 257 14.25 7.39 -17.16
N ILE A 258 14.54 6.27 -16.56
CA ILE A 258 14.20 4.92 -17.08
C ILE A 258 13.02 4.40 -16.28
N GLU A 259 11.87 4.20 -16.91
CA GLU A 259 10.69 3.53 -16.33
C GLU A 259 10.57 2.12 -16.90
N ILE A 260 10.54 1.11 -16.04
CA ILE A 260 10.35 -0.28 -16.37
C ILE A 260 9.04 -0.74 -15.75
N THR A 261 8.08 -1.16 -16.56
CA THR A 261 6.80 -1.71 -16.10
C THR A 261 6.79 -3.21 -16.32
N PHE A 262 6.46 -3.97 -15.28
CA PHE A 262 6.35 -5.42 -15.34
C PHE A 262 4.90 -5.84 -15.56
N ASP A 263 4.73 -6.96 -16.25
CA ASP A 263 3.42 -7.56 -16.44
C ASP A 263 2.81 -8.00 -15.10
N SER A 264 1.55 -7.68 -14.88
CA SER A 264 0.87 -7.95 -13.61
C SER A 264 0.78 -9.45 -13.29
N LYS A 265 0.50 -10.27 -14.30
CA LYS A 265 0.40 -11.72 -14.13
C LYS A 265 1.76 -12.30 -13.78
N PHE A 266 2.81 -11.85 -14.48
CA PHE A 266 4.18 -12.24 -14.18
C PHE A 266 4.54 -11.95 -12.71
N ILE A 267 4.24 -10.76 -12.20
CA ILE A 267 4.52 -10.37 -10.81
C ILE A 267 3.76 -11.25 -9.81
N LEU A 268 2.50 -11.55 -10.08
CA LEU A 268 1.68 -12.41 -9.21
C LEU A 268 2.15 -13.87 -9.17
N GLU A 269 2.76 -14.35 -10.25
CA GLU A 269 3.26 -15.73 -10.38
C GLU A 269 4.65 -15.93 -9.75
N HIS A 270 5.40 -14.85 -9.45
CA HIS A 270 6.80 -14.92 -9.00
C HIS A 270 7.07 -14.21 -7.65
N PRO A 271 6.22 -14.38 -6.62
CA PRO A 271 6.40 -13.71 -5.34
C PRO A 271 7.71 -14.09 -4.66
N GLY A 272 8.42 -13.11 -4.11
CA GLY A 272 9.66 -13.30 -3.39
C GLY A 272 10.90 -13.61 -4.26
N GLN A 273 10.74 -13.73 -5.57
CA GLN A 273 11.88 -13.96 -6.48
C GLN A 273 12.63 -12.66 -6.76
N LYS A 274 13.90 -12.78 -7.08
CA LYS A 274 14.77 -11.65 -7.38
C LYS A 274 14.69 -11.29 -8.85
N ILE A 275 14.37 -10.02 -9.15
CA ILE A 275 14.49 -9.44 -10.48
C ILE A 275 15.82 -8.71 -10.58
N GLN A 276 16.50 -8.88 -11.72
CA GLN A 276 17.71 -8.15 -12.09
C GLN A 276 17.48 -7.47 -13.44
N VAL A 277 17.85 -6.19 -13.52
CA VAL A 277 17.81 -5.40 -14.74
C VAL A 277 19.21 -4.88 -15.01
N GLU A 278 19.80 -5.32 -16.10
CA GLU A 278 21.08 -4.82 -16.58
C GLU A 278 20.85 -3.87 -17.76
N TYR A 279 21.51 -2.73 -17.74
CA TYR A 279 21.51 -1.79 -18.87
C TYR A 279 22.86 -1.08 -18.97
N GLN A 280 23.13 -0.51 -20.14
CA GLN A 280 24.34 0.30 -20.37
C GLN A 280 23.98 1.77 -20.47
N ALA A 281 24.85 2.61 -19.93
CA ALA A 281 24.88 4.03 -20.18
C ALA A 281 26.27 4.49 -20.59
N LYS A 282 26.34 5.47 -21.48
CA LYS A 282 27.58 6.06 -21.99
C LYS A 282 27.89 7.33 -21.22
N LEU A 283 29.15 7.49 -20.76
CA LEU A 283 29.59 8.77 -20.20
C LEU A 283 29.62 9.84 -21.27
N ASN A 284 29.03 10.98 -20.98
CA ASN A 284 29.03 12.17 -21.82
C ASN A 284 29.85 13.31 -21.18
N GLU A 285 29.96 14.44 -21.89
CA GLU A 285 30.77 15.57 -21.49
C GLU A 285 30.28 16.28 -20.20
N LYS A 286 29.07 15.99 -19.75
CA LYS A 286 28.52 16.49 -18.48
C LYS A 286 28.87 15.62 -17.27
N ALA A 287 29.53 14.51 -17.47
CA ALA A 287 30.06 13.71 -16.38
C ALA A 287 31.08 14.55 -15.62
N GLY A 288 30.74 14.92 -14.37
CA GLY A 288 31.62 15.75 -13.56
C GLY A 288 32.98 15.07 -13.38
N ILE A 289 34.02 15.73 -13.84
CA ILE A 289 35.38 15.33 -13.54
C ILE A 289 35.67 15.86 -12.14
N ASN A 290 35.64 14.99 -11.14
CA ASN A 290 36.08 15.36 -9.80
C ASN A 290 37.62 15.45 -9.82
N PHE A 291 38.13 16.65 -9.87
CA PHE A 291 39.58 16.93 -9.71
C PHE A 291 40.05 16.78 -8.24
N ASP A 292 39.16 16.62 -7.28
CA ASP A 292 39.47 16.42 -5.87
C ASP A 292 39.68 14.94 -5.50
N ALA A 293 40.45 14.22 -6.28
CA ALA A 293 40.87 12.86 -5.98
C ALA A 293 42.06 12.79 -5.00
N ASN A 294 42.21 13.79 -4.15
CA ASN A 294 43.23 13.81 -3.09
C ASN A 294 42.59 13.93 -1.70
N ILE A 295 41.60 13.11 -1.45
CA ILE A 295 41.18 12.87 -0.07
C ILE A 295 41.03 11.36 0.16
#